data_f216b8d320e98a6750a923daa662e8d8
#
_entry.id   f216b8d320e98a6750a923daa662e8d8
#
_cell.length_a   1.000
_cell.length_b   1.000
_cell.length_c   1.000
_cell.angle_alpha   90.00
_cell.angle_beta   90.00
_cell.angle_gamma   90.00
#
_symmetry.space_group_name_H-M   'P 1'
#
loop_
_entity.id
_entity.type
_entity.pdbx_description
1 polymer ?
#
loop_
_entity_poly.entity_id
_entity_poly.type
_entity_poly.pdbx_seq_one_letter_code
_entity_poly.pdbx_strand_id
1 'polypeptide(L)'
;MTQEKFNVFAKNFVKQTTSVLYAKGKSYALNRDDRLEHFKRAADYLSTTPKEACLAQLTKHLISIRDMVCTRRPYSDKETVEFSPEQWDEKIGDAINYLVLLRALVIEEEISNVTND
;
A
#
# COMPACT_ATOMS: atom_id res chain seq x y z
N MET A 1 -14.26 -12.36 18.08
CA MET A 1 -12.80 -12.48 18.22
C MET A 1 -12.37 -11.91 19.55
N THR A 2 -11.61 -12.67 20.34
CA THR A 2 -11.08 -12.18 21.63
C THR A 2 -9.95 -11.19 21.41
N GLN A 3 -9.65 -10.36 22.42
CA GLN A 3 -8.52 -9.43 22.36
C GLN A 3 -7.21 -10.16 22.12
N GLU A 4 -7.03 -11.31 22.76
CA GLU A 4 -5.82 -12.12 22.61
C GLU A 4 -5.66 -12.65 21.19
N LYS A 5 -6.73 -13.19 20.59
CA LYS A 5 -6.71 -13.66 19.21
C LYS A 5 -6.45 -12.52 18.22
N PHE A 6 -7.06 -11.36 18.47
CA PHE A 6 -6.83 -10.17 17.66
C PHE A 6 -5.36 -9.74 17.71
N ASN A 7 -4.77 -9.71 18.91
CA ASN A 7 -3.38 -9.28 19.05
C ASN A 7 -2.41 -10.20 18.31
N VAL A 8 -2.64 -11.51 18.38
CA VAL A 8 -1.82 -12.50 17.65
C VAL A 8 -1.97 -12.30 16.14
N PHE A 9 -3.20 -12.18 15.66
CA PHE A 9 -3.46 -11.92 14.25
C PHE A 9 -2.78 -10.64 13.76
N ALA A 10 -2.99 -9.53 14.46
CA ALA A 10 -2.48 -8.22 14.04
C ALA A 10 -0.95 -8.22 13.94
N LYS A 11 -0.28 -8.80 14.93
CA LYS A 11 1.18 -8.91 14.94
C LYS A 11 1.70 -9.72 13.74
N ASN A 12 1.09 -10.86 13.48
CA ASN A 12 1.49 -11.74 12.38
C ASN A 12 1.19 -11.10 11.02
N PHE A 13 0.03 -10.46 10.88
CA PHE A 13 -0.37 -9.82 9.64
C PHE A 13 0.56 -8.65 9.28
N VAL A 14 0.89 -7.79 10.23
CA VAL A 14 1.80 -6.67 10.01
C VAL A 14 3.20 -7.18 9.63
N LYS A 15 3.69 -8.20 10.30
CA LYS A 15 5.00 -8.81 10.00
C LYS A 15 5.03 -9.37 8.57
N GLN A 16 4.02 -10.11 8.18
CA GLN A 16 3.91 -10.68 6.83
C GLN A 16 3.82 -9.58 5.78
N THR A 17 3.00 -8.56 6.05
CA THR A 17 2.79 -7.44 5.13
C THR A 17 4.08 -6.66 4.89
N THR A 18 4.81 -6.33 5.95
CA THR A 18 6.06 -5.57 5.83
C THR A 18 7.18 -6.40 5.18
N SER A 19 7.16 -7.72 5.32
CA SER A 19 8.13 -8.57 4.62
C SER A 19 7.98 -8.46 3.09
N VAL A 20 6.75 -8.33 2.60
CA VAL A 20 6.48 -8.09 1.18
C VAL A 20 7.02 -6.73 0.74
N LEU A 21 6.86 -5.71 1.57
CA LEU A 21 7.39 -4.37 1.32
C LEU A 21 8.91 -4.41 1.11
N TYR A 22 9.63 -5.11 1.97
CA TYR A 22 11.10 -5.25 1.87
C TYR A 22 11.52 -6.01 0.61
N ALA A 23 10.82 -7.09 0.29
CA ALA A 23 11.09 -7.88 -0.91
C ALA A 23 10.89 -7.08 -2.19
N LYS A 24 9.80 -6.30 -2.27
CA LYS A 24 9.53 -5.44 -3.42
C LYS A 24 10.57 -4.33 -3.59
N GLY A 25 11.13 -3.85 -2.51
CA GLY A 25 12.19 -2.85 -2.55
C GLY A 25 13.42 -3.31 -3.33
N LYS A 26 13.73 -4.59 -3.29
CA LYS A 26 14.85 -5.16 -4.05
C LYS A 26 14.56 -5.26 -5.56
N SER A 27 13.29 -5.37 -5.93
CA SER A 27 12.87 -5.60 -7.32
C SER A 27 12.64 -4.32 -8.10
N TYR A 28 12.14 -3.26 -7.47
CA TYR A 28 11.66 -2.05 -8.15
C TYR A 28 12.62 -0.87 -8.11
N ALA A 29 13.61 -0.87 -7.24
CA ALA A 29 14.57 0.22 -7.18
C ALA A 29 15.69 -0.01 -8.19
N LEU A 30 15.74 0.77 -9.28
CA LEU A 30 16.86 0.80 -10.19
C LEU A 30 18.11 1.34 -9.49
N ASN A 31 17.91 2.31 -8.61
CA ASN A 31 18.94 2.85 -7.73
C ASN A 31 18.69 2.32 -6.33
N ARG A 32 19.56 1.42 -5.88
CA ARG A 32 19.44 0.77 -4.56
C ARG A 32 19.63 1.74 -3.39
N ASP A 33 20.24 2.91 -3.66
CA ASP A 33 20.45 3.93 -2.64
C ASP A 33 19.21 4.80 -2.40
N ASP A 34 18.19 4.66 -3.26
CA ASP A 34 16.95 5.41 -3.13
C ASP A 34 15.74 4.48 -3.26
N ARG A 35 15.21 4.04 -2.12
CA ARG A 35 14.02 3.16 -2.07
C ARG A 35 12.78 3.82 -2.65
N LEU A 36 12.74 5.15 -2.66
CA LEU A 36 11.59 5.93 -3.09
C LEU A 36 11.70 6.48 -4.50
N GLU A 37 12.75 6.11 -5.23
CA GLU A 37 13.04 6.58 -6.59
C GLU A 37 11.85 6.39 -7.53
N HIS A 38 11.14 5.29 -7.41
CA HIS A 38 9.99 4.99 -8.27
C HIS A 38 8.94 6.11 -8.25
N PHE A 39 8.63 6.64 -7.06
CA PHE A 39 7.66 7.71 -6.92
C PHE A 39 8.17 9.05 -7.47
N LYS A 40 9.47 9.29 -7.35
CA LYS A 40 10.11 10.50 -7.91
C LYS A 40 10.05 10.48 -9.43
N ARG A 41 10.34 9.33 -10.04
CA ARG A 41 10.26 9.17 -11.50
C ARG A 41 8.81 9.25 -12.00
N ALA A 42 7.88 8.62 -11.30
CA ALA A 42 6.46 8.72 -11.63
C ALA A 42 5.96 10.17 -11.53
N ALA A 43 6.40 10.89 -10.50
CA ALA A 43 6.05 12.29 -10.30
C ALA A 43 6.53 13.15 -11.47
N ASP A 44 7.76 12.97 -11.91
CA ASP A 44 8.33 13.68 -13.05
C ASP A 44 7.53 13.40 -14.33
N TYR A 45 7.23 12.13 -14.56
CA TYR A 45 6.47 11.71 -15.75
C TYR A 45 5.06 12.28 -15.78
N LEU A 46 4.40 12.35 -14.61
CA LEU A 46 3.02 12.80 -14.49
C LEU A 46 2.90 14.30 -14.18
N SER A 47 4.01 15.03 -14.08
CA SER A 47 4.04 16.44 -13.71
C SER A 47 3.34 16.69 -12.38
N THR A 48 3.67 15.90 -11.38
CA THR A 48 3.08 15.96 -10.03
C THR A 48 4.19 15.82 -8.98
N THR A 49 3.83 15.61 -7.72
CA THR A 49 4.79 15.38 -6.63
C THR A 49 4.91 13.89 -6.31
N PRO A 50 6.03 13.45 -5.70
CA PRO A 50 6.15 12.05 -5.27
C PRO A 50 5.04 11.59 -4.33
N LYS A 51 4.58 12.44 -3.42
CA LYS A 51 3.45 12.13 -2.53
C LYS A 51 2.16 11.90 -3.31
N GLU A 52 1.89 12.74 -4.30
CA GLU A 52 0.71 12.60 -5.15
C GLU A 52 0.79 11.32 -5.99
N ALA A 53 1.96 11.00 -6.51
CA ALA A 53 2.17 9.75 -7.25
C ALA A 53 1.91 8.52 -6.37
N CYS A 54 2.38 8.55 -5.13
CA CYS A 54 2.14 7.49 -4.15
C CYS A 54 0.65 7.39 -3.79
N LEU A 55 -0.01 8.52 -3.57
CA LEU A 55 -1.43 8.57 -3.26
C LEU A 55 -2.27 7.98 -4.40
N ALA A 56 -1.89 8.25 -5.65
CA ALA A 56 -2.58 7.69 -6.80
C ALA A 56 -2.53 6.15 -6.82
N GLN A 57 -1.37 5.58 -6.48
CA GLN A 57 -1.22 4.12 -6.38
C GLN A 57 -2.04 3.56 -5.20
N LEU A 58 -1.97 4.21 -4.04
CA LEU A 58 -2.77 3.83 -2.88
C LEU A 58 -4.27 3.85 -3.21
N THR A 59 -4.72 4.86 -3.92
CA THR A 59 -6.14 5.01 -4.29
C THR A 59 -6.65 3.81 -5.07
N LYS A 60 -5.86 3.26 -5.98
CA LYS A 60 -6.24 2.05 -6.73
C LYS A 60 -6.50 0.87 -5.80
N HIS A 61 -5.65 0.70 -4.79
CA HIS A 61 -5.82 -0.38 -3.81
C HIS A 61 -7.03 -0.15 -2.91
N LEU A 62 -7.29 1.09 -2.51
CA LEU A 62 -8.48 1.42 -1.71
C LEU A 62 -9.77 1.18 -2.48
N ILE A 63 -9.81 1.50 -3.78
CA ILE A 63 -10.94 1.22 -4.64
C ILE A 63 -11.18 -0.29 -4.73
N SER A 64 -10.12 -1.07 -4.92
CA SER A 64 -10.22 -2.54 -4.96
C SER A 64 -10.77 -3.10 -3.65
N ILE A 65 -10.30 -2.60 -2.51
CA ILE A 65 -10.79 -3.03 -1.19
C ILE A 65 -12.26 -2.66 -1.02
N ARG A 66 -12.65 -1.45 -1.41
CA ARG A 66 -14.04 -1.02 -1.37
C ARG A 66 -14.93 -1.97 -2.18
N ASP A 67 -14.49 -2.30 -3.39
CA ASP A 67 -15.23 -3.22 -4.26
C ASP A 67 -15.38 -4.60 -3.60
N MET A 68 -14.33 -5.10 -2.97
CA MET A 68 -14.37 -6.38 -2.24
C MET A 68 -15.36 -6.33 -1.07
N VAL A 69 -15.33 -5.27 -0.27
CA VAL A 69 -16.22 -5.09 0.89
C VAL A 69 -17.67 -4.89 0.47
N CYS A 70 -17.88 -4.11 -0.59
CA CYS A 70 -19.20 -3.67 -1.02
C CYS A 70 -19.76 -4.51 -2.17
N THR A 71 -19.15 -5.66 -2.48
CA THR A 71 -19.64 -6.51 -3.56
C THR A 71 -21.06 -6.98 -3.26
N ARG A 72 -22.02 -6.32 -3.90
CA ARG A 72 -23.39 -6.75 -3.98
C ARG A 72 -23.68 -6.99 -5.46
N ARG A 73 -24.05 -8.20 -5.81
CA ARG A 73 -24.55 -8.46 -7.16
C ARG A 73 -26.05 -8.22 -7.15
N PRO A 74 -26.53 -7.09 -7.70
CA PRO A 74 -27.95 -6.75 -7.65
C PRO A 74 -28.80 -7.63 -8.57
N TYR A 75 -28.20 -8.44 -9.45
CA TYR A 75 -28.92 -9.13 -10.52
C TYR A 75 -28.72 -10.64 -10.57
N SER A 76 -28.03 -11.22 -9.62
CA SER A 76 -27.80 -12.68 -9.62
C SER A 76 -27.85 -13.24 -8.21
N ASP A 77 -28.90 -13.97 -7.93
CA ASP A 77 -29.06 -14.71 -6.67
C ASP A 77 -28.20 -15.97 -6.61
N LYS A 78 -27.46 -16.28 -7.66
CA LYS A 78 -26.81 -17.59 -7.82
C LYS A 78 -25.32 -17.60 -7.55
N GLU A 79 -24.66 -16.45 -7.45
CA GLU A 79 -23.22 -16.40 -7.25
C GLU A 79 -22.85 -15.35 -6.22
N THR A 80 -22.48 -15.79 -5.04
CA THR A 80 -21.74 -14.98 -4.11
C THR A 80 -20.28 -14.95 -4.57
N VAL A 81 -19.74 -13.76 -4.83
CA VAL A 81 -18.30 -13.61 -5.07
C VAL A 81 -17.61 -13.69 -3.72
N GLU A 82 -16.93 -14.81 -3.49
CA GLU A 82 -16.09 -14.94 -2.31
C GLU A 82 -14.65 -14.68 -2.72
N PHE A 83 -13.98 -13.83 -1.96
CA PHE A 83 -12.56 -13.59 -2.11
C PHE A 83 -11.81 -14.50 -1.15
N SER A 84 -10.69 -15.07 -1.61
CA SER A 84 -9.87 -15.92 -0.78
C SER A 84 -9.20 -15.14 0.35
N PRO A 85 -8.80 -15.81 1.45
CA PRO A 85 -8.00 -15.17 2.49
C PRO A 85 -6.75 -14.50 1.93
N GLU A 86 -6.10 -15.12 0.94
CA GLU A 86 -4.90 -14.61 0.30
C GLU A 86 -5.18 -13.31 -0.48
N GLN A 87 -6.33 -13.21 -1.13
CA GLN A 87 -6.75 -11.99 -1.83
C GLN A 87 -6.99 -10.83 -0.85
N TRP A 88 -7.65 -11.12 0.28
CA TRP A 88 -7.85 -10.12 1.34
C TRP A 88 -6.52 -9.64 1.90
N ASP A 89 -5.63 -10.56 2.23
CA ASP A 89 -4.31 -10.26 2.78
C ASP A 89 -3.48 -9.40 1.82
N GLU A 90 -3.49 -9.76 0.53
CA GLU A 90 -2.76 -9.03 -0.50
C GLU A 90 -3.27 -7.60 -0.66
N LYS A 91 -4.57 -7.43 -0.82
CA LYS A 91 -5.16 -6.11 -1.09
C LYS A 91 -5.02 -5.18 0.10
N ILE A 92 -5.32 -5.65 1.28
CA ILE A 92 -5.17 -4.84 2.51
C ILE A 92 -3.70 -4.60 2.82
N GLY A 93 -2.86 -5.63 2.67
CA GLY A 93 -1.43 -5.51 2.89
C GLY A 93 -0.78 -4.50 1.96
N ASP A 94 -1.13 -4.51 0.68
CA ASP A 94 -0.61 -3.52 -0.29
C ASP A 94 -0.99 -2.09 0.12
N ALA A 95 -2.22 -1.86 0.56
CA ALA A 95 -2.65 -0.55 1.02
C ALA A 95 -1.85 -0.09 2.24
N ILE A 96 -1.60 -0.97 3.20
CA ILE A 96 -0.76 -0.68 4.37
C ILE A 96 0.65 -0.30 3.93
N ASN A 97 1.23 -1.04 3.00
CA ASN A 97 2.59 -0.79 2.51
C ASN A 97 2.68 0.55 1.77
N TYR A 98 1.68 0.94 1.00
CA TYR A 98 1.66 2.26 0.38
C TYR A 98 1.54 3.38 1.42
N LEU A 99 0.84 3.16 2.53
CA LEU A 99 0.79 4.14 3.63
C LEU A 99 2.16 4.28 4.30
N VAL A 100 2.90 3.21 4.48
CA VAL A 100 4.27 3.26 5.00
C VAL A 100 5.18 4.04 4.04
N LEU A 101 5.08 3.77 2.74
CA LEU A 101 5.85 4.46 1.71
C LEU A 101 5.51 5.96 1.67
N LEU A 102 4.22 6.28 1.79
CA LEU A 102 3.79 7.69 1.84
C LEU A 102 4.38 8.40 3.05
N ARG A 103 4.40 7.78 4.21
CA ARG A 103 5.02 8.39 5.41
C ARG A 103 6.51 8.62 5.20
N ALA A 104 7.20 7.69 4.55
CA ALA A 104 8.62 7.83 4.22
C ALA A 104 8.86 9.02 3.29
N LEU A 105 8.01 9.20 2.28
CA LEU A 105 8.10 10.35 1.38
C LEU A 105 7.92 11.68 2.11
N VAL A 106 6.99 11.73 3.06
CA VAL A 106 6.78 12.93 3.89
C VAL A 106 8.02 13.23 4.73
N ILE A 107 8.64 12.21 5.32
CA ILE A 107 9.87 12.37 6.11
C ILE A 107 11.00 12.93 5.24
N GLU A 108 11.17 12.36 4.05
CA GLU A 108 12.23 12.80 3.12
C GLU A 108 12.02 14.25 2.69
N GLU A 109 10.78 14.66 2.45
CA GLU A 109 10.45 16.04 2.13
C GLU A 109 10.74 16.98 3.30
N GLU A 110 10.43 16.59 4.53
CA GLU A 110 10.72 17.36 5.74
C GLU A 110 12.23 17.59 5.89
N ILE A 111 13.04 16.56 5.66
CA ILE A 111 14.50 16.64 5.73
C ILE A 111 15.03 17.60 4.66
N SER A 112 14.53 17.51 3.43
CA SER A 112 14.93 18.37 2.32
C SER A 112 14.60 19.84 2.61
N ASN A 113 13.44 20.11 3.21
CA ASN A 113 13.04 21.47 3.57
C ASN A 113 13.95 22.07 4.66
N VAL A 114 14.36 21.27 5.63
CA VAL A 114 15.29 21.69 6.68
C VAL A 114 16.67 22.03 6.12
N THR A 115 17.17 21.23 5.16
CA THR A 115 18.49 21.46 4.55
C THR A 115 18.52 22.63 3.58
N ASN A 116 17.38 23.07 3.05
CA ASN A 116 17.28 24.20 2.13
C ASN A 116 17.02 25.53 2.81
N ASP A 117 16.79 25.51 4.11
CA ASP A 117 16.68 26.75 4.91
C ASP A 117 18.09 27.29 5.32
#